data_e825d8392019228a7877a76739f6c3a9
#
_entry.id   e825d8392019228a7877a76739f6c3a9
#
_cell.length_a   1.000
_cell.length_b   1.000
_cell.length_c   1.000
_cell.angle_alpha   90.00
_cell.angle_beta   90.00
_cell.angle_gamma   90.00
#
_symmetry.space_group_name_H-M   'P 1'
#
loop_
_entity.id
_entity.type
_entity.pdbx_description
1 polymer ?
#
loop_
_entity_poly.entity_id
_entity_poly.type
_entity_poly.pdbx_seq_one_letter_code
_entity_poly.pdbx_strand_id
1 'polypeptide(L)'
;SKNINTFGIIAPIEINQNYPNYELDKNANSYLDKNNPFVVKSVDGYAMLLNLKRIKLIEKFDYFDENFFMYLENDDLCKRLNNNNEKIYIIPKAKIKHLGGQAVDKLYKNEVELSRNWHWMWSKFYFNKKHHSYCFALINGLPTFLSSLSKFIIYFITNDRIKKNICLKRMSGFTNAVLGKPSHYRPKIRD
;
A
#
# COMPACT_ATOMS: atom_id res chain seq x y z
N SER A 1 -5.15 -32.13 -0.03
CA SER A 1 -4.95 -30.75 0.47
C SER A 1 -3.48 -30.59 0.83
N LYS A 2 -2.76 -29.64 0.20
CA LYS A 2 -1.41 -29.30 0.64
C LYS A 2 -1.52 -28.72 2.05
N ASN A 3 -1.00 -29.43 3.05
CA ASN A 3 -0.93 -28.90 4.41
C ASN A 3 0.00 -27.68 4.42
N ILE A 4 -0.51 -26.52 4.81
CA ILE A 4 0.30 -25.33 5.06
C ILE A 4 0.96 -25.51 6.42
N ASN A 5 2.17 -26.06 6.44
CA ASN A 5 2.88 -26.34 7.69
C ASN A 5 3.60 -25.11 8.25
N THR A 6 3.95 -24.15 7.38
CA THR A 6 4.65 -22.91 7.78
C THR A 6 4.20 -21.74 6.93
N PHE A 7 3.90 -20.61 7.57
CA PHE A 7 3.51 -19.38 6.89
C PHE A 7 3.81 -18.15 7.77
N GLY A 8 4.08 -17.03 7.14
CA GLY A 8 4.11 -15.72 7.79
C GLY A 8 2.73 -15.05 7.77
N ILE A 9 2.07 -15.08 6.61
CA ILE A 9 0.73 -14.52 6.38
C ILE A 9 -0.15 -15.51 5.64
N ILE A 10 -1.43 -15.53 6.02
CA ILE A 10 -2.52 -16.14 5.24
C ILE A 10 -3.59 -15.07 5.00
N ALA A 11 -4.12 -15.00 3.78
CA ALA A 11 -5.21 -14.10 3.44
C ALA A 11 -6.32 -14.82 2.66
N PRO A 12 -7.59 -14.39 2.79
CA PRO A 12 -8.67 -14.86 1.94
C PRO A 12 -8.50 -14.32 0.51
N ILE A 13 -9.28 -14.85 -0.43
CA ILE A 13 -9.33 -14.32 -1.80
C ILE A 13 -10.48 -13.32 -1.95
N GLU A 14 -10.20 -12.17 -2.60
CA GLU A 14 -11.23 -11.20 -3.02
C GLU A 14 -12.14 -11.82 -4.09
N ILE A 15 -13.46 -11.65 -3.93
CA ILE A 15 -14.46 -12.17 -4.88
C ILE A 15 -14.40 -11.39 -6.19
N ASN A 16 -14.10 -10.10 -6.13
CA ASN A 16 -13.99 -9.26 -7.32
C ASN A 16 -12.69 -9.55 -8.08
N GLN A 17 -12.78 -10.34 -9.12
CA GLN A 17 -11.63 -10.76 -9.92
C GLN A 17 -10.93 -9.61 -10.68
N ASN A 18 -11.60 -8.48 -10.88
CA ASN A 18 -11.01 -7.31 -11.53
C ASN A 18 -10.02 -6.57 -10.61
N TYR A 19 -10.11 -6.81 -9.30
CA TYR A 19 -9.26 -6.18 -8.28
C TYR A 19 -8.78 -7.24 -7.29
N PRO A 20 -7.84 -8.12 -7.73
CA PRO A 20 -7.30 -9.14 -6.83
C PRO A 20 -6.59 -8.49 -5.66
N ASN A 21 -6.78 -9.05 -4.46
CA ASN A 21 -6.16 -8.57 -3.23
C ASN A 21 -4.76 -9.11 -2.98
N TYR A 22 -4.07 -9.52 -4.02
CA TYR A 22 -2.72 -10.08 -3.96
C TYR A 22 -1.91 -9.76 -5.20
N GLU A 23 -0.60 -9.76 -5.07
CA GLU A 23 0.37 -9.70 -6.17
C GLU A 23 1.10 -11.03 -6.28
N LEU A 24 1.19 -11.57 -7.48
CA LEU A 24 1.98 -12.77 -7.77
C LEU A 24 3.46 -12.41 -7.94
N ASP A 25 4.35 -13.36 -7.64
CA ASP A 25 5.73 -13.24 -8.09
C ASP A 25 5.77 -13.29 -9.62
N LYS A 26 6.64 -12.47 -10.21
CA LYS A 26 6.82 -12.41 -11.68
C LYS A 26 7.19 -13.76 -12.30
N ASN A 27 7.80 -14.63 -11.51
CA ASN A 27 8.21 -15.98 -11.90
C ASN A 27 7.18 -17.06 -11.53
N ALA A 28 6.04 -16.70 -10.96
CA ALA A 28 4.99 -17.66 -10.64
C ALA A 28 4.37 -18.16 -11.96
N ASN A 29 4.44 -19.48 -12.17
CA ASN A 29 3.85 -20.12 -13.34
C ASN A 29 2.38 -19.74 -13.53
N SER A 30 1.98 -19.50 -14.76
CA SER A 30 0.65 -19.08 -15.19
C SER A 30 -0.51 -20.03 -14.84
N TYR A 31 -0.22 -21.21 -14.30
CA TYR A 31 -1.20 -22.19 -13.85
C TYR A 31 -1.37 -22.16 -12.32
N LEU A 32 -2.10 -21.16 -11.85
CA LEU A 32 -2.52 -21.15 -10.43
C LEU A 32 -3.71 -22.09 -10.28
N ASP A 33 -3.52 -23.17 -9.53
CA ASP A 33 -4.66 -23.98 -9.06
C ASP A 33 -5.44 -23.19 -7.99
N LYS A 34 -6.49 -22.51 -8.45
CA LYS A 34 -7.37 -21.70 -7.59
C LYS A 34 -8.20 -22.54 -6.60
N ASN A 35 -8.07 -23.86 -6.60
CA ASN A 35 -8.76 -24.75 -5.65
C ASN A 35 -7.91 -25.02 -4.40
N ASN A 36 -6.60 -24.82 -4.48
CA ASN A 36 -5.64 -25.06 -3.41
C ASN A 36 -4.96 -23.75 -2.98
N PRO A 37 -4.50 -23.68 -1.71
CA PRO A 37 -3.68 -22.57 -1.25
C PRO A 37 -2.46 -22.35 -2.14
N PHE A 38 -2.17 -21.10 -2.49
CA PHE A 38 -1.03 -20.73 -3.32
C PHE A 38 -0.23 -19.56 -2.72
N VAL A 39 1.07 -19.56 -3.02
CA VAL A 39 2.01 -18.54 -2.55
C VAL A 39 1.89 -17.29 -3.40
N VAL A 40 1.95 -16.13 -2.73
CA VAL A 40 1.92 -14.81 -3.36
C VAL A 40 3.05 -13.94 -2.83
N LYS A 41 3.34 -12.87 -3.56
CA LYS A 41 4.36 -11.89 -3.19
C LYS A 41 3.87 -10.92 -2.12
N SER A 42 2.64 -10.42 -2.26
CA SER A 42 2.01 -9.54 -1.28
C SER A 42 0.50 -9.72 -1.26
N VAL A 43 -0.12 -9.24 -0.20
CA VAL A 43 -1.57 -9.21 -0.01
C VAL A 43 -2.01 -7.85 0.53
N ASP A 44 -3.25 -7.47 0.21
CA ASP A 44 -3.84 -6.23 0.74
C ASP A 44 -4.10 -6.31 2.24
N GLY A 45 -3.90 -5.19 2.92
CA GLY A 45 -3.94 -5.10 4.38
C GLY A 45 -5.31 -5.24 5.04
N TYR A 46 -6.42 -5.27 4.28
CA TYR A 46 -7.76 -5.29 4.85
C TYR A 46 -8.20 -6.66 5.42
N ALA A 47 -7.51 -7.74 5.08
CA ALA A 47 -7.77 -9.07 5.64
C ALA A 47 -6.49 -9.93 5.62
N MET A 48 -5.80 -9.99 6.74
CA MET A 48 -4.55 -10.73 6.92
C MET A 48 -4.58 -11.48 8.25
N LEU A 49 -4.23 -12.76 8.23
CA LEU A 49 -3.91 -13.53 9.42
C LEU A 49 -2.40 -13.66 9.55
N LEU A 50 -1.84 -13.07 10.61
CA LEU A 50 -0.41 -13.09 10.89
C LEU A 50 -0.05 -14.27 11.80
N ASN A 51 0.98 -15.03 11.44
CA ASN A 51 1.56 -16.04 12.34
C ASN A 51 2.54 -15.39 13.32
N LEU A 52 2.02 -14.89 14.43
CA LEU A 52 2.82 -14.16 15.41
C LEU A 52 3.95 -14.98 16.00
N LYS A 53 3.75 -16.30 16.19
CA LYS A 53 4.82 -17.18 16.67
C LYS A 53 6.00 -17.24 15.70
N ARG A 54 5.68 -17.35 14.41
CA ARG A 54 6.69 -17.42 13.36
C ARG A 54 7.41 -16.08 13.19
N ILE A 55 6.66 -14.99 13.17
CA ILE A 55 7.20 -13.64 13.01
C ILE A 55 8.13 -13.27 14.18
N LYS A 56 7.80 -13.64 15.41
CA LYS A 56 8.66 -13.41 16.59
C LYS A 56 9.99 -14.14 16.56
N LEU A 57 10.14 -15.20 15.76
CA LEU A 57 11.43 -15.89 15.58
C LEU A 57 12.40 -15.12 14.69
N ILE A 58 11.92 -14.12 13.96
CA ILE A 58 12.75 -13.28 13.10
C ILE A 58 13.29 -12.12 13.96
N GLU A 59 14.61 -12.09 14.14
CA GLU A 59 15.27 -11.08 14.96
C GLU A 59 14.94 -9.66 14.49
N LYS A 60 14.60 -8.76 15.42
CA LYS A 60 14.26 -7.36 15.20
C LYS A 60 13.10 -7.15 14.19
N PHE A 61 12.19 -8.08 14.10
CA PHE A 61 11.05 -7.96 13.21
C PHE A 61 9.91 -7.18 13.87
N ASP A 62 9.68 -5.97 13.37
CA ASP A 62 8.50 -5.17 13.71
C ASP A 62 7.32 -5.57 12.80
N TYR A 63 6.12 -5.75 13.35
CA TYR A 63 4.96 -6.16 12.57
C TYR A 63 4.67 -5.15 11.46
N PHE A 64 4.29 -3.94 11.82
CA PHE A 64 4.10 -2.84 10.89
C PHE A 64 5.07 -1.71 11.21
N ASP A 65 5.62 -1.09 10.18
CA ASP A 65 6.44 0.10 10.35
C ASP A 65 5.53 1.30 10.60
N GLU A 66 5.54 1.82 11.82
CA GLU A 66 4.68 2.92 12.28
C GLU A 66 4.94 4.25 11.56
N ASN A 67 6.03 4.36 10.79
CA ASN A 67 6.23 5.51 9.92
C ASN A 67 5.21 5.60 8.79
N PHE A 68 4.65 4.45 8.35
CA PHE A 68 3.52 4.45 7.42
C PHE A 68 2.23 4.77 8.17
N PHE A 69 1.59 5.88 7.84
CA PHE A 69 0.23 6.14 8.33
C PHE A 69 -0.83 5.50 7.43
N MET A 70 -0.57 5.45 6.12
CA MET A 70 -1.50 4.93 5.12
C MET A 70 -0.72 4.54 3.86
N TYR A 71 -1.09 3.41 3.26
CA TYR A 71 -0.51 2.82 2.05
C TYR A 71 0.90 2.23 2.21
N LEU A 72 1.08 1.09 1.62
CA LEU A 72 2.32 0.31 1.53
C LEU A 72 2.85 -0.24 2.86
N GLU A 73 2.12 -0.09 3.99
CA GLU A 73 2.43 -0.76 5.25
C GLU A 73 2.32 -2.28 5.14
N ASN A 74 1.31 -2.77 4.41
CA ASN A 74 1.14 -4.20 4.11
C ASN A 74 2.21 -4.71 3.15
N ASP A 75 2.55 -3.95 2.11
CA ASP A 75 3.60 -4.31 1.15
C ASP A 75 4.99 -4.32 1.81
N ASP A 76 5.25 -3.40 2.72
CA ASP A 76 6.46 -3.37 3.53
C ASP A 76 6.56 -4.64 4.39
N LEU A 77 5.49 -4.99 5.09
CA LEU A 77 5.43 -6.22 5.90
C LEU A 77 5.65 -7.46 5.03
N CYS A 78 4.93 -7.58 3.93
CA CYS A 78 5.06 -8.70 3.00
C CYS A 78 6.49 -8.82 2.45
N LYS A 79 7.10 -7.70 2.06
CA LYS A 79 8.47 -7.69 1.54
C LYS A 79 9.50 -8.08 2.59
N ARG A 80 9.34 -7.63 3.84
CA ARG A 80 10.23 -8.04 4.96
C ARG A 80 10.09 -9.53 5.26
N LEU A 81 8.87 -10.08 5.24
CA LEU A 81 8.62 -11.51 5.42
C LEU A 81 9.27 -12.34 4.30
N ASN A 82 9.08 -11.96 3.04
CA ASN A 82 9.69 -12.63 1.91
C ASN A 82 11.23 -12.62 1.98
N ASN A 83 11.83 -11.51 2.41
CA ASN A 83 13.28 -11.41 2.60
C ASN A 83 13.80 -12.35 3.71
N ASN A 84 12.93 -12.77 4.61
CA ASN A 84 13.22 -13.74 5.67
C ASN A 84 12.72 -15.17 5.31
N ASN A 85 12.43 -15.43 4.03
CA ASN A 85 11.94 -16.71 3.52
C ASN A 85 10.59 -17.17 4.12
N GLU A 86 9.82 -16.25 4.71
CA GLU A 86 8.47 -16.54 5.20
C GLU A 86 7.47 -16.45 4.05
N LYS A 87 6.63 -17.45 3.93
CA LYS A 87 5.66 -17.55 2.84
C LYS A 87 4.35 -16.83 3.17
N ILE A 88 3.76 -16.25 2.14
CA ILE A 88 2.48 -15.59 2.17
C ILE A 88 1.52 -16.39 1.29
N TYR A 89 0.36 -16.77 1.82
CA TYR A 89 -0.59 -17.61 1.12
C TYR A 89 -1.94 -16.93 0.94
N ILE A 90 -2.54 -17.16 -0.23
CA ILE A 90 -3.98 -16.97 -0.44
C ILE A 90 -4.68 -18.30 -0.23
N ILE A 91 -5.83 -18.25 0.45
CA ILE A 91 -6.72 -19.39 0.67
C ILE A 91 -7.96 -19.21 -0.22
N PRO A 92 -8.06 -19.86 -1.38
CA PRO A 92 -9.15 -19.62 -2.34
C PRO A 92 -10.54 -20.00 -1.81
N LYS A 93 -10.61 -20.94 -0.85
CA LYS A 93 -11.86 -21.33 -0.20
C LYS A 93 -12.38 -20.30 0.80
N ALA A 94 -11.50 -19.47 1.36
CA ALA A 94 -11.87 -18.33 2.20
C ALA A 94 -12.11 -17.11 1.32
N LYS A 95 -13.37 -16.77 1.08
CA LYS A 95 -13.78 -15.69 0.19
C LYS A 95 -14.13 -14.45 0.99
N ILE A 96 -13.73 -13.26 0.49
CA ILE A 96 -14.07 -11.97 1.08
C ILE A 96 -14.53 -11.00 0.01
N LYS A 97 -15.41 -10.07 0.37
CA LYS A 97 -15.83 -8.95 -0.46
C LYS A 97 -15.43 -7.65 0.24
N HIS A 98 -14.47 -6.94 -0.33
CA HIS A 98 -14.06 -5.64 0.18
C HIS A 98 -14.90 -4.52 -0.45
N LEU A 99 -15.67 -3.81 0.38
CA LEU A 99 -16.56 -2.75 -0.10
C LEU A 99 -15.85 -1.43 -0.41
N GLY A 100 -14.58 -1.30 -0.06
CA GLY A 100 -13.73 -0.13 -0.34
C GLY A 100 -14.37 1.23 -0.05
N GLY A 101 -13.72 2.07 0.73
CA GLY A 101 -14.13 3.48 0.90
C GLY A 101 -15.46 3.75 1.61
N GLN A 102 -16.16 2.72 2.11
CA GLN A 102 -17.47 2.87 2.77
C GLN A 102 -17.38 3.34 4.23
N ALA A 103 -16.20 3.31 4.82
CA ALA A 103 -15.98 3.72 6.22
C ALA A 103 -15.94 5.25 6.41
N VAL A 104 -16.06 6.03 5.34
CA VAL A 104 -15.91 7.49 5.39
C VAL A 104 -17.24 8.16 5.07
N ASP A 105 -17.70 9.04 5.98
CA ASP A 105 -18.86 9.90 5.73
C ASP A 105 -18.62 10.76 4.47
N LYS A 106 -19.68 10.92 3.69
CA LYS A 106 -19.68 11.74 2.45
C LYS A 106 -19.23 13.17 2.69
N LEU A 107 -19.50 13.71 3.89
CA LEU A 107 -19.11 15.06 4.30
C LEU A 107 -17.59 15.27 4.26
N TYR A 108 -16.82 14.24 4.63
CA TYR A 108 -15.36 14.32 4.70
C TYR A 108 -14.63 13.77 3.46
N LYS A 109 -15.38 13.39 2.43
CA LYS A 109 -14.84 12.76 1.22
C LYS A 109 -13.67 13.53 0.61
N ASN A 110 -13.78 14.85 0.51
CA ASN A 110 -12.73 15.69 -0.09
C ASN A 110 -11.48 15.72 0.78
N GLU A 111 -11.62 15.88 2.10
CA GLU A 111 -10.47 15.93 3.02
C GLU A 111 -9.74 14.57 3.07
N VAL A 112 -10.50 13.48 3.06
CA VAL A 112 -9.94 12.13 3.00
C VAL A 112 -9.23 11.89 1.66
N GLU A 113 -9.78 12.38 0.55
CA GLU A 113 -9.13 12.28 -0.76
C GLU A 113 -7.81 13.06 -0.81
N LEU A 114 -7.77 14.26 -0.21
CA LEU A 114 -6.54 15.03 -0.07
C LEU A 114 -5.50 14.27 0.77
N SER A 115 -5.93 13.69 1.89
CA SER A 115 -5.07 12.88 2.76
C SER A 115 -4.52 11.64 2.04
N ARG A 116 -5.37 10.92 1.33
CA ARG A 116 -4.98 9.76 0.51
C ARG A 116 -3.90 10.10 -0.51
N ASN A 117 -4.09 11.19 -1.25
CA ASN A 117 -3.13 11.61 -2.28
C ASN A 117 -1.79 12.06 -1.68
N TRP A 118 -1.81 12.71 -0.51
CA TRP A 118 -0.61 13.11 0.20
C TRP A 118 0.17 11.88 0.68
N HIS A 119 -0.51 10.95 1.36
CA HIS A 119 0.11 9.74 1.93
C HIS A 119 0.58 8.79 0.84
N TRP A 120 -0.14 8.65 -0.28
CA TRP A 120 0.31 7.83 -1.39
C TRP A 120 1.69 8.24 -1.90
N MET A 121 1.91 9.54 -2.09
CA MET A 121 3.20 10.04 -2.58
C MET A 121 4.30 9.93 -1.53
N TRP A 122 3.96 10.21 -0.25
CA TRP A 122 4.89 10.08 0.86
C TRP A 122 5.32 8.62 1.06
N SER A 123 4.36 7.73 1.18
CA SER A 123 4.59 6.30 1.45
C SER A 123 5.32 5.61 0.30
N LYS A 124 5.00 5.96 -0.96
CA LYS A 124 5.70 5.43 -2.13
C LYS A 124 7.19 5.81 -2.12
N PHE A 125 7.50 7.04 -1.79
CA PHE A 125 8.89 7.48 -1.67
C PHE A 125 9.59 6.76 -0.51
N TYR A 126 8.97 6.74 0.67
CA TYR A 126 9.52 6.11 1.86
C TYR A 126 9.76 4.61 1.67
N PHE A 127 8.81 3.88 1.09
CA PHE A 127 8.95 2.46 0.74
C PHE A 127 10.14 2.21 -0.19
N ASN A 128 10.25 2.98 -1.26
CA ASN A 128 11.36 2.85 -2.21
C ASN A 128 12.71 3.19 -1.57
N LYS A 129 12.77 4.22 -0.74
CA LYS A 129 13.97 4.58 0.02
C LYS A 129 14.38 3.46 0.98
N LYS A 130 13.43 2.88 1.70
CA LYS A 130 13.66 1.81 2.69
C LYS A 130 14.16 0.52 2.06
N HIS A 131 13.57 0.12 0.94
CA HIS A 131 13.82 -1.17 0.32
C HIS A 131 14.82 -1.17 -0.83
N HIS A 132 15.19 -0.02 -1.33
CA HIS A 132 16.17 0.13 -2.41
C HIS A 132 17.22 1.18 -2.04
N SER A 133 16.99 2.45 -2.43
CA SER A 133 17.87 3.56 -2.07
C SER A 133 17.15 4.90 -2.20
N TYR A 134 17.75 5.93 -1.65
CA TYR A 134 17.25 7.31 -1.80
C TYR A 134 17.19 7.74 -3.26
N CYS A 135 18.25 7.48 -4.03
CA CYS A 135 18.31 7.82 -5.46
C CYS A 135 17.23 7.07 -6.26
N PHE A 136 17.00 5.79 -5.97
CA PHE A 136 15.92 5.01 -6.58
C PHE A 136 14.55 5.60 -6.27
N ALA A 137 14.31 6.00 -5.02
CA ALA A 137 13.06 6.63 -4.61
C ALA A 137 12.82 7.97 -5.34
N LEU A 138 13.88 8.79 -5.52
CA LEU A 138 13.80 10.03 -6.29
C LEU A 138 13.43 9.77 -7.75
N ILE A 139 14.17 8.89 -8.43
CA ILE A 139 13.95 8.57 -9.85
C ILE A 139 12.53 8.07 -10.08
N ASN A 140 12.01 7.20 -9.20
CA ASN A 140 10.66 6.65 -9.33
C ASN A 140 9.54 7.61 -8.91
N GLY A 141 9.83 8.59 -8.05
CA GLY A 141 8.85 9.58 -7.58
C GLY A 141 8.75 10.81 -8.45
N LEU A 142 9.88 11.23 -9.05
CA LEU A 142 9.99 12.47 -9.83
C LEU A 142 9.02 12.56 -11.02
N PRO A 143 8.79 11.51 -11.83
CA PRO A 143 7.82 11.59 -12.93
C PRO A 143 6.40 11.90 -12.45
N THR A 144 5.98 11.30 -11.34
CA THR A 144 4.66 11.56 -10.74
C THR A 144 4.58 12.98 -10.15
N PHE A 145 5.67 13.47 -9.56
CA PHE A 145 5.77 14.84 -9.08
C PHE A 145 5.63 15.85 -10.24
N LEU A 146 6.40 15.68 -11.32
CA LEU A 146 6.36 16.54 -12.50
C LEU A 146 4.98 16.51 -13.19
N SER A 147 4.36 15.34 -13.31
CA SER A 147 2.98 15.21 -13.80
C SER A 147 1.99 15.94 -12.90
N SER A 148 2.19 15.93 -11.59
CA SER A 148 1.32 16.67 -10.65
C SER A 148 1.54 18.17 -10.76
N LEU A 149 2.76 18.63 -11.01
CA LEU A 149 3.09 20.03 -11.24
C LEU A 149 2.45 20.57 -12.54
N SER A 150 2.60 19.85 -13.66
CA SER A 150 1.96 20.25 -14.92
C SER A 150 0.44 20.29 -14.82
N LYS A 151 -0.17 19.28 -14.21
CA LYS A 151 -1.62 19.25 -13.95
C LYS A 151 -2.08 20.36 -13.01
N PHE A 152 -1.26 20.72 -12.00
CA PHE A 152 -1.57 21.85 -11.13
C PHE A 152 -1.70 23.16 -11.92
N ILE A 153 -0.80 23.42 -12.86
CA ILE A 153 -0.85 24.63 -13.71
C ILE A 153 -2.14 24.63 -14.54
N ILE A 154 -2.49 23.50 -15.16
CA ILE A 154 -3.73 23.36 -15.95
C ILE A 154 -4.96 23.65 -15.06
N TYR A 155 -5.06 23.01 -13.89
CA TYR A 155 -6.20 23.20 -12.99
C TYR A 155 -6.21 24.56 -12.30
N PHE A 156 -5.07 25.24 -12.22
CA PHE A 156 -5.03 26.64 -11.79
C PHE A 156 -5.69 27.55 -12.83
N ILE A 157 -5.35 27.35 -14.12
CA ILE A 157 -5.90 28.14 -15.25
C ILE A 157 -7.41 27.84 -15.42
N THR A 158 -7.81 26.57 -15.35
CA THR A 158 -9.21 26.14 -15.51
C THR A 158 -10.06 26.36 -14.25
N ASN A 159 -9.47 26.90 -13.17
CA ASN A 159 -10.11 27.15 -11.88
C ASN A 159 -10.75 25.90 -11.22
N ASP A 160 -10.26 24.68 -11.53
CA ASP A 160 -10.71 23.45 -10.87
C ASP A 160 -10.03 23.33 -9.49
N ARG A 161 -10.70 23.87 -8.46
CA ARG A 161 -10.16 23.93 -7.08
C ARG A 161 -9.88 22.56 -6.49
N ILE A 162 -10.73 21.57 -6.76
CA ILE A 162 -10.59 20.21 -6.18
C ILE A 162 -9.34 19.55 -6.74
N LYS A 163 -9.23 19.44 -8.06
CA LYS A 163 -8.08 18.79 -8.71
C LYS A 163 -6.78 19.54 -8.46
N LYS A 164 -6.81 20.87 -8.44
CA LYS A 164 -5.66 21.69 -8.05
C LYS A 164 -5.15 21.32 -6.67
N ASN A 165 -6.03 21.23 -5.67
CA ASN A 165 -5.65 20.87 -4.30
C ASN A 165 -5.11 19.44 -4.20
N ILE A 166 -5.64 18.48 -4.95
CA ILE A 166 -5.10 17.12 -5.03
C ILE A 166 -3.66 17.16 -5.55
N CYS A 167 -3.39 17.90 -6.62
CA CYS A 167 -2.03 18.04 -7.16
C CYS A 167 -1.07 18.66 -6.15
N LEU A 168 -1.50 19.72 -5.43
CA LEU A 168 -0.71 20.31 -4.34
C LEU A 168 -0.38 19.30 -3.25
N LYS A 169 -1.35 18.47 -2.86
CA LYS A 169 -1.13 17.45 -1.82
C LYS A 169 -0.17 16.36 -2.28
N ARG A 170 -0.24 15.93 -3.53
CA ARG A 170 0.72 15.00 -4.12
C ARG A 170 2.15 15.56 -4.09
N MET A 171 2.33 16.80 -4.54
CA MET A 171 3.63 17.47 -4.52
C MET A 171 4.14 17.62 -3.09
N SER A 172 3.29 18.08 -2.17
CA SER A 172 3.63 18.23 -0.75
C SER A 172 4.03 16.91 -0.10
N GLY A 173 3.28 15.82 -0.34
CA GLY A 173 3.62 14.49 0.18
C GLY A 173 5.01 14.03 -0.28
N PHE A 174 5.29 14.13 -1.57
CA PHE A 174 6.60 13.81 -2.12
C PHE A 174 7.72 14.67 -1.53
N THR A 175 7.56 16.01 -1.53
CA THR A 175 8.57 16.93 -1.00
C THR A 175 8.86 16.68 0.48
N ASN A 176 7.83 16.42 1.30
CA ASN A 176 8.04 16.10 2.72
C ASN A 176 8.80 14.78 2.91
N ALA A 177 8.51 13.77 2.09
CA ALA A 177 9.22 12.49 2.13
C ALA A 177 10.70 12.65 1.70
N VAL A 178 10.98 13.42 0.66
CA VAL A 178 12.35 13.77 0.21
C VAL A 178 13.12 14.48 1.32
N LEU A 179 12.49 15.40 2.03
CA LEU A 179 13.09 16.13 3.16
C LEU A 179 13.19 15.30 4.46
N GLY A 180 12.78 14.03 4.43
CA GLY A 180 12.82 13.15 5.60
C GLY A 180 11.82 13.51 6.71
N LYS A 181 10.80 14.32 6.41
CA LYS A 181 9.75 14.66 7.38
C LYS A 181 8.81 13.46 7.60
N PRO A 182 8.28 13.29 8.82
CA PRO A 182 7.37 12.17 9.12
C PRO A 182 6.06 12.28 8.35
N SER A 183 5.31 11.19 8.32
CA SER A 183 3.96 11.09 7.72
C SER A 183 2.91 11.79 8.60
N HIS A 184 2.93 13.13 8.61
CA HIS A 184 2.20 13.97 9.55
C HIS A 184 0.84 14.50 9.06
N TYR A 185 0.56 14.47 7.75
CA TYR A 185 -0.68 15.05 7.22
C TYR A 185 -1.90 14.28 7.73
N ARG A 186 -2.92 15.02 8.19
CA ARG A 186 -4.21 14.46 8.63
C ARG A 186 -5.35 15.22 7.97
N PRO A 187 -6.49 14.59 7.67
CA PRO A 187 -7.67 15.28 7.17
C PRO A 187 -8.17 16.26 8.23
N LYS A 188 -8.66 17.42 7.77
CA LYS A 188 -9.32 18.39 8.65
C LYS A 188 -10.76 17.95 8.85
N ILE A 189 -11.05 17.41 10.01
CA ILE A 189 -12.42 17.13 10.45
C ILE A 189 -12.88 18.36 11.20
N ARG A 190 -13.96 19.01 10.73
CA ARG A 190 -14.62 20.09 11.48
C ARG A 190 -15.65 19.42 12.36
N ASP A 191 -15.56 19.69 13.65
CA ASP A 191 -16.59 19.41 14.64
C ASP A 191 -17.88 20.16 14.32
#